data_7e3367f4a973f228338079f9658cc03e
#
_entry.id   7e3367f4a973f228338079f9658cc03e
#
_cell.length_a   1.000
_cell.length_b   1.000
_cell.length_c   1.000
_cell.angle_alpha   90.00
_cell.angle_beta   90.00
_cell.angle_gamma   90.00
#
_symmetry.space_group_name_H-M   'P 1'
#
loop_
_entity.id
_entity.type
_entity.pdbx_description
1 polymer ?
#
loop_
_entity_poly.entity_id
_entity_poly.type
_entity_poly.pdbx_seq_one_letter_code
_entity_poly.pdbx_strand_id
1 'polypeptide(L)'
;MTLLETINLLNWIAKNQPNVNGIVETGDIFDLNKDEYQQKYSAFCVTQNTHTVGEEFTTYSFTLFYVDRLTLDKSNKLEIQSTAVQFFGNLIKTIMQKFDSLNWTNGDVTTFTEKFSAECAGAYMTCSINTPNNSLCAQIKLELGEFAPEPYSDDWFKWVERYI
;
A
#
# COMPACT_ATOMS: atom_id res chain seq x y z
N MET A 1 2.43 12.35 -9.62
CA MET A 1 1.46 11.42 -8.97
C MET A 1 0.88 12.12 -7.75
N THR A 2 -0.42 12.09 -7.56
CA THR A 2 -1.10 12.67 -6.40
C THR A 2 -1.06 11.70 -5.22
N LEU A 3 -1.34 12.20 -4.00
CA LEU A 3 -1.47 11.35 -2.81
C LEU A 3 -2.48 10.21 -3.00
N LEU A 4 -3.64 10.51 -3.60
CA LEU A 4 -4.68 9.52 -3.84
C LEU A 4 -4.23 8.45 -4.84
N GLU A 5 -3.58 8.85 -5.93
CA GLU A 5 -3.01 7.93 -6.92
C GLU A 5 -1.95 7.01 -6.30
N THR A 6 -1.14 7.55 -5.38
CA THR A 6 -0.13 6.77 -4.65
C THR A 6 -0.77 5.71 -3.75
N ILE A 7 -1.79 6.08 -2.96
CA ILE A 7 -2.49 5.14 -2.08
C ILE A 7 -3.15 4.02 -2.92
N ASN A 8 -3.77 4.40 -4.03
CA ASN A 8 -4.45 3.43 -4.88
C ASN A 8 -3.48 2.49 -5.60
N LEU A 9 -2.31 2.98 -6.00
CA LEU A 9 -1.25 2.13 -6.54
C LEU A 9 -0.81 1.08 -5.50
N LEU A 10 -0.54 1.51 -4.27
CA LEU A 10 -0.13 0.60 -3.19
C LEU A 10 -1.22 -0.44 -2.89
N ASN A 11 -2.48 -0.02 -2.82
CA ASN A 11 -3.62 -0.91 -2.60
C ASN A 11 -3.79 -1.90 -3.76
N TRP A 12 -3.63 -1.45 -5.00
CA TRP A 12 -3.71 -2.31 -6.18
C TRP A 12 -2.59 -3.37 -6.18
N ILE A 13 -1.34 -2.96 -5.93
CA ILE A 13 -0.21 -3.90 -5.85
C ILE A 13 -0.47 -4.94 -4.75
N ALA A 14 -0.95 -4.51 -3.57
CA ALA A 14 -1.24 -5.41 -2.46
C ALA A 14 -2.38 -6.39 -2.80
N LYS A 15 -3.46 -5.90 -3.39
CA LYS A 15 -4.62 -6.72 -3.78
C LYS A 15 -4.28 -7.84 -4.79
N ASN A 16 -3.26 -7.60 -5.61
CA ASN A 16 -2.78 -8.60 -6.58
C ASN A 16 -1.74 -9.58 -5.99
N GLN A 17 -1.43 -9.48 -4.68
CA GLN A 17 -0.61 -10.48 -4.00
C GLN A 17 -1.47 -11.66 -3.53
N PRO A 18 -0.94 -12.90 -3.56
CA PRO A 18 -1.74 -14.11 -3.32
C PRO A 18 -2.32 -14.23 -1.91
N ASN A 19 -1.75 -13.52 -0.94
CA ASN A 19 -2.10 -13.67 0.49
C ASN A 19 -2.90 -12.48 1.04
N VAL A 20 -3.50 -11.65 0.18
CA VAL A 20 -4.31 -10.50 0.60
C VAL A 20 -5.75 -10.70 0.17
N ASN A 21 -6.65 -10.84 1.14
CA ASN A 21 -8.08 -11.00 0.91
C ASN A 21 -8.85 -9.66 0.99
N GLY A 22 -8.34 -8.70 1.74
CA GLY A 22 -9.01 -7.43 1.95
C GLY A 22 -8.08 -6.22 1.97
N ILE A 23 -8.63 -5.07 1.60
CA ILE A 23 -7.99 -3.75 1.70
C ILE A 23 -8.80 -2.92 2.69
N VAL A 24 -8.12 -2.23 3.62
CA VAL A 24 -8.73 -1.25 4.51
C VAL A 24 -8.70 0.10 3.80
N GLU A 25 -9.80 0.42 3.11
CA GLU A 25 -9.88 1.59 2.21
C GLU A 25 -9.84 2.93 2.96
N THR A 26 -10.24 2.95 4.24
CA THR A 26 -10.22 4.16 5.07
C THR A 26 -8.82 4.62 5.45
N GLY A 27 -7.82 3.74 5.35
CA GLY A 27 -6.45 4.00 5.79
C GLY A 27 -6.27 4.00 7.31
N ASP A 28 -7.31 3.67 8.08
CA ASP A 28 -7.23 3.51 9.53
C ASP A 28 -7.19 2.03 9.90
N ILE A 29 -6.05 1.58 10.42
CA ILE A 29 -5.84 0.19 10.82
C ILE A 29 -6.82 -0.26 11.92
N PHE A 30 -7.32 0.65 12.75
CA PHE A 30 -8.30 0.33 13.79
C PHE A 30 -9.68 -0.01 13.23
N ASP A 31 -9.96 0.35 11.97
CA ASP A 31 -11.19 -0.03 11.29
C ASP A 31 -11.30 -1.54 11.06
N LEU A 32 -10.21 -2.30 11.17
CA LEU A 32 -10.26 -3.77 11.18
C LEU A 32 -11.14 -4.36 12.28
N ASN A 33 -11.41 -3.60 13.35
CA ASN A 33 -12.32 -4.02 14.41
C ASN A 33 -13.82 -3.86 14.05
N LYS A 34 -14.13 -3.18 12.94
CA LYS A 34 -15.52 -3.04 12.46
C LYS A 34 -16.01 -4.33 11.82
N ASP A 35 -17.29 -4.62 12.00
CA ASP A 35 -17.92 -5.85 11.48
C ASP A 35 -17.74 -6.03 9.98
N GLU A 36 -17.72 -4.94 9.21
CA GLU A 36 -17.52 -4.95 7.76
C GLU A 36 -16.15 -5.51 7.31
N TYR A 37 -15.12 -5.43 8.18
CA TYR A 37 -13.78 -5.94 7.92
C TYR A 37 -13.51 -7.32 8.52
N GLN A 38 -14.39 -7.85 9.36
CA GLN A 38 -14.21 -9.14 10.04
C GLN A 38 -14.02 -10.33 9.08
N GLN A 39 -14.58 -10.24 7.88
CA GLN A 39 -14.46 -11.27 6.85
C GLN A 39 -13.32 -11.03 5.84
N LYS A 40 -12.60 -9.91 5.95
CA LYS A 40 -11.58 -9.48 4.99
C LYS A 40 -10.13 -9.79 5.43
N TYR A 41 -9.94 -10.58 6.46
CA TYR A 41 -8.60 -11.07 6.80
C TYR A 41 -8.14 -12.12 5.77
N SER A 42 -6.90 -12.19 5.36
CA SER A 42 -5.80 -11.28 5.67
C SER A 42 -6.00 -9.92 5.00
N ALA A 43 -5.65 -8.85 5.68
CA ALA A 43 -5.93 -7.50 5.24
C ALA A 43 -4.65 -6.66 5.10
N PHE A 44 -4.67 -5.77 4.11
CA PHE A 44 -3.64 -4.74 3.92
C PHE A 44 -4.22 -3.35 4.18
N CYS A 45 -3.43 -2.48 4.80
CA CYS A 45 -3.81 -1.11 5.10
C CYS A 45 -2.66 -0.15 4.82
N VAL A 46 -2.97 0.98 4.15
CA VAL A 46 -2.06 2.09 3.92
C VAL A 46 -2.46 3.25 4.84
N THR A 47 -1.71 3.45 5.90
CA THR A 47 -1.93 4.58 6.82
C THR A 47 -1.02 5.73 6.44
N GLN A 48 -1.59 6.91 6.31
CA GLN A 48 -0.85 8.13 5.99
C GLN A 48 -0.06 8.62 7.20
N ASN A 49 1.19 9.02 6.94
CA ASN A 49 2.05 9.71 7.89
C ASN A 49 2.15 11.20 7.52
N THR A 50 3.06 11.94 8.15
CA THR A 50 3.35 13.32 7.78
C THR A 50 3.98 13.39 6.39
N HIS A 51 3.40 14.19 5.50
CA HIS A 51 3.93 14.47 4.16
C HIS A 51 4.77 15.73 4.18
N THR A 52 5.80 15.77 3.32
CA THR A 52 6.66 16.96 3.17
C THR A 52 6.47 17.53 1.78
N VAL A 53 6.08 18.82 1.71
CA VAL A 53 5.95 19.54 0.45
C VAL A 53 7.15 20.47 0.31
N GLY A 54 8.02 20.19 -0.65
CA GLY A 54 9.17 21.05 -1.02
C GLY A 54 8.89 21.82 -2.31
N GLU A 55 9.87 22.58 -2.77
CA GLU A 55 9.74 23.34 -4.02
C GLU A 55 9.73 22.43 -5.26
N GLU A 56 10.61 21.44 -5.30
CA GLU A 56 10.79 20.54 -6.46
C GLU A 56 10.05 19.21 -6.30
N PHE A 57 9.92 18.72 -5.07
CA PHE A 57 9.34 17.40 -4.78
C PHE A 57 8.36 17.45 -3.62
N THR A 58 7.34 16.62 -3.71
CA THR A 58 6.50 16.24 -2.58
C THR A 58 6.83 14.82 -2.14
N THR A 59 7.12 14.64 -0.86
CA THR A 59 7.36 13.33 -0.25
C THR A 59 6.10 12.86 0.44
N TYR A 60 5.50 11.80 -0.08
CA TYR A 60 4.39 11.10 0.57
C TYR A 60 4.93 9.99 1.46
N SER A 61 4.60 10.02 2.75
CA SER A 61 5.05 9.02 3.71
C SER A 61 3.89 8.21 4.24
N PHE A 62 4.10 6.90 4.38
CA PHE A 62 3.08 5.94 4.77
C PHE A 62 3.62 4.93 5.78
N THR A 63 2.70 4.35 6.55
CA THR A 63 2.91 3.08 7.24
C THR A 63 2.00 2.04 6.60
N LEU A 64 2.60 0.98 6.10
CA LEU A 64 1.90 -0.14 5.47
C LEU A 64 1.75 -1.26 6.48
N PHE A 65 0.56 -1.83 6.60
CA PHE A 65 0.27 -2.95 7.49
C PHE A 65 -0.22 -4.16 6.71
N TYR A 66 0.30 -5.32 7.05
CA TYR A 66 -0.28 -6.62 6.72
C TYR A 66 -0.72 -7.29 8.02
N VAL A 67 -2.00 -7.68 8.08
CA VAL A 67 -2.62 -8.18 9.31
C VAL A 67 -3.44 -9.42 9.00
N ASP A 68 -3.31 -10.45 9.83
CA ASP A 68 -4.16 -11.63 9.76
C ASP A 68 -4.64 -12.06 11.13
N ARG A 69 -5.66 -12.92 11.16
CA ARG A 69 -6.35 -13.33 12.38
C ARG A 69 -5.61 -14.45 13.09
N LEU A 70 -5.43 -14.28 14.39
CA LEU A 70 -4.92 -15.33 15.25
C LEU A 70 -5.99 -16.42 15.51
N THR A 71 -5.55 -17.66 15.59
CA THR A 71 -6.35 -18.72 16.20
C THR A 71 -6.52 -18.48 17.69
N LEU A 72 -7.55 -19.10 18.30
CA LEU A 72 -7.83 -18.92 19.73
C LEU A 72 -6.65 -19.31 20.64
N ASP A 73 -5.88 -20.32 20.24
CA ASP A 73 -4.67 -20.77 20.92
C ASP A 73 -3.39 -20.05 20.45
N LYS A 74 -3.52 -19.10 19.51
CA LYS A 74 -2.42 -18.33 18.92
C LYS A 74 -1.31 -19.18 18.28
N SER A 75 -1.59 -20.42 17.93
CA SER A 75 -0.62 -21.35 17.36
C SER A 75 -0.11 -20.92 15.99
N ASN A 76 -0.93 -20.17 15.21
CA ASN A 76 -0.59 -19.67 13.86
C ASN A 76 0.20 -18.35 13.85
N LYS A 77 0.61 -17.81 15.00
CA LYS A 77 1.31 -16.53 15.10
C LYS A 77 2.55 -16.43 14.21
N LEU A 78 3.44 -17.42 14.30
CA LEU A 78 4.70 -17.40 13.51
C LEU A 78 4.44 -17.56 12.02
N GLU A 79 3.42 -18.32 11.64
CA GLU A 79 3.00 -18.48 10.25
C GLU A 79 2.53 -17.13 9.67
N ILE A 80 1.66 -16.41 10.40
CA ILE A 80 1.19 -15.08 10.00
C ILE A 80 2.36 -14.12 9.87
N GLN A 81 3.25 -14.06 10.84
CA GLN A 81 4.42 -13.17 10.81
C GLN A 81 5.36 -13.49 9.65
N SER A 82 5.59 -14.78 9.38
CA SER A 82 6.39 -15.22 8.22
C SER A 82 5.75 -14.81 6.90
N THR A 83 4.44 -15.03 6.75
CA THR A 83 3.68 -14.61 5.57
C THR A 83 3.71 -13.11 5.38
N ALA A 84 3.58 -12.33 6.46
CA ALA A 84 3.65 -10.87 6.42
C ALA A 84 5.02 -10.37 5.93
N VAL A 85 6.12 -10.96 6.41
CA VAL A 85 7.48 -10.61 5.94
C VAL A 85 7.66 -10.96 4.47
N GLN A 86 7.19 -12.13 4.02
CA GLN A 86 7.22 -12.51 2.60
C GLN A 86 6.37 -11.56 1.73
N PHE A 87 5.20 -11.17 2.22
CA PHE A 87 4.34 -10.20 1.54
C PHE A 87 5.09 -8.89 1.28
N PHE A 88 5.74 -8.30 2.30
CA PHE A 88 6.51 -7.07 2.13
C PHE A 88 7.70 -7.25 1.20
N GLY A 89 8.40 -8.38 1.24
CA GLY A 89 9.46 -8.71 0.30
C GLY A 89 8.97 -8.73 -1.15
N ASN A 90 7.81 -9.33 -1.40
CA ASN A 90 7.18 -9.36 -2.72
C ASN A 90 6.68 -7.97 -3.16
N LEU A 91 6.10 -7.19 -2.24
CA LEU A 91 5.64 -5.83 -2.49
C LEU A 91 6.82 -4.95 -2.96
N ILE A 92 7.91 -4.92 -2.18
CA ILE A 92 9.12 -4.17 -2.51
C ILE A 92 9.68 -4.60 -3.86
N LYS A 93 9.81 -5.90 -4.09
CA LYS A 93 10.30 -6.45 -5.36
C LYS A 93 9.41 -6.04 -6.54
N THR A 94 8.09 -6.06 -6.38
CA THR A 94 7.14 -5.65 -7.42
C THR A 94 7.31 -4.16 -7.74
N ILE A 95 7.43 -3.31 -6.71
CA ILE A 95 7.65 -1.87 -6.89
C ILE A 95 8.97 -1.63 -7.64
N MET A 96 10.06 -2.23 -7.19
CA MET A 96 11.39 -2.03 -7.80
C MET A 96 11.50 -2.57 -9.23
N GLN A 97 10.73 -3.61 -9.59
CA GLN A 97 10.82 -4.23 -10.91
C GLN A 97 9.82 -3.66 -11.93
N LYS A 98 8.63 -3.25 -11.48
CA LYS A 98 7.56 -2.80 -12.36
C LYS A 98 7.33 -1.29 -12.33
N PHE A 99 7.78 -0.64 -11.27
CA PHE A 99 7.61 0.79 -11.04
C PHE A 99 8.96 1.41 -10.66
N ASP A 100 10.00 1.10 -11.42
CA ASP A 100 11.38 1.53 -11.20
C ASP A 100 11.56 3.06 -11.28
N SER A 101 10.64 3.75 -11.95
CA SER A 101 10.58 5.21 -12.01
C SER A 101 10.06 5.85 -10.72
N LEU A 102 9.42 5.08 -9.82
CA LEU A 102 9.04 5.58 -8.51
C LEU A 102 10.27 5.79 -7.64
N ASN A 103 10.44 7.00 -7.16
CA ASN A 103 11.48 7.31 -6.17
C ASN A 103 11.01 6.81 -4.78
N TRP A 104 11.14 5.49 -4.60
CA TRP A 104 10.68 4.74 -3.44
C TRP A 104 11.79 4.55 -2.42
N THR A 105 11.45 4.73 -1.14
CA THR A 105 12.29 4.39 0.00
C THR A 105 11.46 3.64 1.02
N ASN A 106 11.98 2.55 1.56
CA ASN A 106 11.32 1.78 2.63
C ASN A 106 12.23 1.63 3.84
N GLY A 107 11.60 1.55 5.01
CA GLY A 107 12.22 1.15 6.26
C GLY A 107 12.21 -0.36 6.47
N ASP A 108 12.54 -0.77 7.68
CA ASP A 108 12.55 -2.18 8.08
C ASP A 108 11.13 -2.74 8.25
N VAL A 109 10.98 -4.03 8.02
CA VAL A 109 9.74 -4.76 8.28
C VAL A 109 9.75 -5.22 9.74
N THR A 110 8.78 -4.76 10.52
CA THR A 110 8.64 -5.08 11.94
C THR A 110 7.40 -5.93 12.16
N THR A 111 7.56 -7.10 12.77
CA THR A 111 6.43 -7.97 13.14
C THR A 111 5.78 -7.53 14.44
N PHE A 112 4.47 -7.81 14.58
CA PHE A 112 3.73 -7.52 15.80
C PHE A 112 2.73 -8.63 16.12
N THR A 113 2.22 -8.59 17.36
CA THR A 113 1.13 -9.45 17.85
C THR A 113 0.24 -8.60 18.75
N GLU A 114 -1.07 -8.70 18.56
CA GLU A 114 -2.09 -8.04 19.40
C GLU A 114 -1.95 -6.51 19.51
N LYS A 115 -1.43 -5.87 18.46
CA LYS A 115 -1.17 -4.43 18.49
C LYS A 115 -2.43 -3.58 18.30
N PHE A 116 -3.36 -4.02 17.46
CA PHE A 116 -4.57 -3.27 17.09
C PHE A 116 -5.85 -3.96 17.55
N SER A 117 -5.79 -5.29 17.70
CA SER A 117 -6.82 -6.15 18.21
C SER A 117 -6.15 -7.33 18.91
N ALA A 118 -6.77 -7.85 19.97
CA ALA A 118 -6.29 -9.03 20.67
C ALA A 118 -6.25 -10.30 19.80
N GLU A 119 -6.90 -10.25 18.64
CA GLU A 119 -7.09 -11.40 17.76
C GLU A 119 -6.26 -11.33 16.48
N CYS A 120 -5.28 -10.45 16.38
CA CYS A 120 -4.50 -10.28 15.16
C CYS A 120 -2.98 -10.29 15.37
N ALA A 121 -2.26 -10.70 14.33
CA ALA A 121 -0.81 -10.58 14.19
C ALA A 121 -0.47 -10.15 12.77
N GLY A 122 0.76 -9.75 12.54
CA GLY A 122 1.21 -9.34 11.23
C GLY A 122 2.56 -8.66 11.23
N ALA A 123 2.74 -7.77 10.28
CA ALA A 123 3.91 -6.89 10.19
C ALA A 123 3.52 -5.51 9.66
N TYR A 124 4.39 -4.56 9.86
CA TYR A 124 4.29 -3.23 9.27
C TYR A 124 5.64 -2.75 8.76
N MET A 125 5.60 -1.80 7.85
CA MET A 125 6.77 -1.15 7.26
C MET A 125 6.45 0.32 6.99
N THR A 126 7.37 1.22 7.30
CA THR A 126 7.27 2.61 6.84
C THR A 126 7.85 2.73 5.43
N CYS A 127 7.29 3.61 4.63
CA CYS A 127 7.83 3.92 3.32
C CYS A 127 7.55 5.37 2.93
N SER A 128 8.29 5.85 1.93
CA SER A 128 8.05 7.15 1.31
C SER A 128 8.23 7.09 -0.19
N ILE A 129 7.48 7.93 -0.88
CA ILE A 129 7.54 8.13 -2.32
C ILE A 129 7.74 9.61 -2.60
N ASN A 130 8.81 9.94 -3.33
CA ASN A 130 9.08 11.29 -3.76
C ASN A 130 8.49 11.50 -5.15
N THR A 131 7.64 12.49 -5.30
CA THR A 131 7.03 12.86 -6.58
C THR A 131 7.42 14.27 -6.96
N PRO A 132 7.85 14.51 -8.22
CA PRO A 132 8.13 15.86 -8.67
C PRO A 132 6.89 16.74 -8.60
N ASN A 133 7.05 17.98 -8.10
CA ASN A 133 5.97 18.96 -8.07
C ASN A 133 5.64 19.52 -9.45
N ASN A 134 6.59 19.43 -10.38
CA ASN A 134 6.33 19.73 -11.78
C ASN A 134 5.45 18.64 -12.36
N SER A 135 4.20 18.95 -12.43
CA SER A 135 3.08 18.13 -12.83
C SER A 135 3.18 17.62 -14.28
N LEU A 136 4.19 16.79 -14.56
CA LEU A 136 4.17 16.00 -15.78
C LEU A 136 2.85 15.21 -15.86
N CYS A 137 2.36 14.72 -14.71
CA CYS A 137 1.05 14.08 -14.65
C CYS A 137 -0.12 15.04 -14.92
N ALA A 138 -0.06 16.30 -14.48
CA ALA A 138 -1.10 17.26 -14.81
C ALA A 138 -0.98 17.74 -16.28
N GLN A 139 0.23 17.87 -16.80
CA GLN A 139 0.47 18.14 -18.23
C GLN A 139 0.03 16.94 -19.09
N ILE A 140 0.35 15.73 -18.72
CA ILE A 140 -0.09 14.51 -19.43
C ILE A 140 -1.62 14.39 -19.40
N LYS A 141 -2.27 14.68 -18.26
CA LYS A 141 -3.75 14.73 -18.20
C LYS A 141 -4.35 15.83 -19.07
N LEU A 142 -3.67 16.97 -19.20
CA LEU A 142 -4.10 18.07 -20.07
C LEU A 142 -3.84 17.79 -21.56
N GLU A 143 -2.75 17.12 -21.88
CA GLU A 143 -2.36 16.80 -23.27
C GLU A 143 -3.04 15.52 -23.79
N LEU A 144 -3.31 14.54 -22.92
CA LEU A 144 -3.95 13.27 -23.25
C LEU A 144 -5.44 13.21 -22.93
N GLY A 145 -6.00 14.24 -22.32
CA GLY A 145 -7.42 14.51 -22.03
C GLY A 145 -8.40 13.35 -22.12
N GLU A 146 -8.90 13.08 -23.30
CA GLU A 146 -9.92 12.07 -23.58
C GLU A 146 -9.39 10.61 -23.64
N PHE A 147 -8.07 10.41 -23.58
CA PHE A 147 -7.44 9.08 -23.74
C PHE A 147 -6.93 8.45 -22.44
N ALA A 148 -7.03 9.15 -21.31
CA ALA A 148 -6.69 8.52 -20.04
C ALA A 148 -7.75 7.49 -19.65
N PRO A 149 -7.37 6.22 -19.38
CA PRO A 149 -8.33 5.22 -18.91
C PRO A 149 -9.01 5.66 -17.62
N GLU A 150 -10.18 5.08 -17.33
CA GLU A 150 -10.87 5.37 -16.06
C GLU A 150 -9.92 5.14 -14.88
N PRO A 151 -9.81 6.10 -13.93
CA PRO A 151 -8.93 5.97 -12.78
C PRO A 151 -9.18 4.64 -12.06
N TYR A 152 -8.07 3.95 -11.73
CA TYR A 152 -8.07 2.67 -10.99
C TYR A 152 -8.55 1.43 -11.76
N SER A 153 -8.72 1.51 -13.07
CA SER A 153 -8.84 0.34 -13.93
C SER A 153 -7.48 -0.34 -14.12
N ASP A 154 -7.48 -1.62 -14.52
CA ASP A 154 -6.22 -2.31 -14.87
C ASP A 154 -5.47 -1.62 -16.02
N ASP A 155 -6.19 -0.97 -16.91
CA ASP A 155 -5.62 -0.21 -18.01
C ASP A 155 -5.03 1.13 -17.53
N TRP A 156 -5.61 1.75 -16.51
CA TRP A 156 -5.05 2.93 -15.85
C TRP A 156 -3.71 2.62 -15.19
N PHE A 157 -3.57 1.49 -14.49
CA PHE A 157 -2.30 1.10 -13.88
C PHE A 157 -1.23 0.79 -14.91
N LYS A 158 -1.57 0.12 -16.02
CA LYS A 158 -0.65 -0.07 -17.16
C LYS A 158 -0.26 1.26 -17.82
N TRP A 159 -1.18 2.21 -17.84
CA TRP A 159 -0.92 3.55 -18.35
C TRP A 159 0.03 4.31 -17.41
N VAL A 160 -0.18 4.25 -16.09
CA VAL A 160 0.71 4.82 -15.08
C VAL A 160 2.11 4.19 -15.19
N GLU A 161 2.22 2.86 -15.32
CA GLU A 161 3.50 2.16 -15.55
C GLU A 161 4.29 2.69 -16.76
N ARG A 162 3.60 3.19 -17.76
CA ARG A 162 4.23 3.67 -19.01
C ARG A 162 4.71 5.11 -18.92
N TYR A 163 4.09 5.93 -18.09
CA TYR A 163 4.29 7.40 -18.06
C TYR A 163 4.84 7.95 -16.73
N ILE A 164 5.04 7.12 -15.72
CA ILE A 164 5.75 7.42 -14.49
C ILE A 164 7.06 6.66 -14.45
#